data_4ae23fa72a17df3be66bc6fa0cb3c8dd
#
_entry.id   4ae23fa72a17df3be66bc6fa0cb3c8dd
#
_cell.length_a   1.000
_cell.length_b   1.000
_cell.length_c   1.000
_cell.angle_alpha   90.00
_cell.angle_beta   90.00
_cell.angle_gamma   90.00
#
_symmetry.space_group_name_H-M   'P 1'
#
loop_
_entity.id
_entity.type
_entity.pdbx_description
1 polymer ?
#
loop_
_entity_poly.entity_id
_entity_poly.type
_entity_poly.pdbx_seq_one_letter_code
_entity_poly.pdbx_strand_id
1 'polypeptide(L)'
;MGQFPDASIDLVVTSPPYNLGIAYGRYSDRQDREGYLAWCHEWAAQVRRLLKPAGSLFLNLGASPSNPLLPHELALRLRDLFVLQNTIHWIKAITIENEEGELVSRGHFKPISSPRYLNDCHEYIFHLTPHGRTPIDRLALGVPYADKSNIARWSHTGGSDLRCRGNTWFIPYKTISRRVKDRPHPATFPVELATNCIRLHGLRDHLVMLDPFLGIGNSALAARECGVTKFIGFEIDQEYLTEAKRRVAGGSLAPSRDA
;
A
#
# COMPACT_ATOMS: atom_id res chain seq x y z
N MET A 1 1.43 15.07 13.92
CA MET A 1 1.89 15.71 12.66
C MET A 1 2.12 17.22 12.78
N GLY A 2 1.37 17.96 13.61
CA GLY A 2 1.47 19.42 13.73
C GLY A 2 2.84 20.01 14.08
N GLN A 3 3.74 19.23 14.65
CA GLN A 3 5.10 19.69 15.06
C GLN A 3 6.14 19.62 13.94
N PHE A 4 5.82 19.00 12.79
CA PHE A 4 6.75 18.89 11.68
C PHE A 4 6.59 20.07 10.74
N PRO A 5 7.72 20.57 10.16
CA PRO A 5 7.68 21.68 9.21
C PRO A 5 6.95 21.28 7.92
N ASP A 6 6.38 22.28 7.25
CA ASP A 6 5.75 22.13 5.95
C ASP A 6 6.77 21.64 4.92
N ALA A 7 6.30 20.92 3.91
CA ALA A 7 7.11 20.45 2.78
C ALA A 7 8.40 19.72 3.23
N SER A 8 8.31 18.88 4.26
CA SER A 8 9.45 18.14 4.85
C SER A 8 9.47 16.65 4.53
N ILE A 9 8.38 16.10 3.98
CA ILE A 9 8.19 14.68 3.69
C ILE A 9 8.21 14.45 2.17
N ASP A 10 8.96 13.44 1.74
CA ASP A 10 9.02 13.03 0.34
C ASP A 10 7.95 12.00 0.00
N LEU A 11 7.70 11.07 0.91
CA LEU A 11 6.87 9.90 0.65
C LEU A 11 5.99 9.55 1.85
N VAL A 12 4.73 9.28 1.58
CA VAL A 12 3.79 8.67 2.54
C VAL A 12 3.27 7.37 1.94
N VAL A 13 3.37 6.28 2.69
CA VAL A 13 2.73 5.00 2.36
C VAL A 13 1.93 4.58 3.58
N THR A 14 0.63 4.46 3.43
CA THR A 14 -0.24 4.27 4.59
C THR A 14 -1.56 3.57 4.25
N SER A 15 -2.17 3.02 5.28
CA SER A 15 -3.49 2.36 5.24
C SER A 15 -4.22 2.70 6.54
N PRO A 16 -5.12 3.69 6.55
CA PRO A 16 -5.91 4.02 7.72
C PRO A 16 -6.89 2.89 8.06
N PRO A 17 -7.47 2.84 9.25
CA PRO A 17 -8.65 2.01 9.52
C PRO A 17 -9.77 2.30 8.51
N TYR A 18 -10.47 1.24 8.03
CA TYR A 18 -11.45 1.36 6.93
C TYR A 18 -12.90 1.53 7.39
N ASN A 19 -13.12 1.77 8.67
CA ASN A 19 -14.47 1.85 9.26
C ASN A 19 -15.32 0.58 9.02
N LEU A 20 -14.69 -0.59 9.10
CA LEU A 20 -15.30 -1.90 8.90
C LEU A 20 -15.73 -2.58 10.21
N GLY A 21 -15.62 -1.87 11.33
CA GLY A 21 -15.93 -2.39 12.66
C GLY A 21 -14.89 -3.37 13.21
N ILE A 22 -13.66 -3.27 12.72
CA ILE A 22 -12.54 -4.07 13.21
C ILE A 22 -12.20 -3.65 14.65
N ALA A 23 -12.01 -4.63 15.54
CA ALA A 23 -11.60 -4.36 16.90
C ALA A 23 -10.10 -4.03 16.93
N TYR A 24 -9.78 -2.74 16.94
CA TYR A 24 -8.45 -2.22 17.28
C TYR A 24 -8.36 -1.96 18.80
N GLY A 25 -7.15 -2.04 19.36
CA GLY A 25 -6.98 -1.91 20.82
C GLY A 25 -7.50 -0.58 21.41
N ARG A 26 -7.19 0.54 20.76
CA ARG A 26 -7.51 1.89 21.27
C ARG A 26 -8.32 2.77 20.31
N TYR A 27 -8.74 2.23 19.18
CA TYR A 27 -9.50 2.98 18.18
C TYR A 27 -10.85 2.31 17.89
N SER A 28 -11.92 3.10 17.90
CA SER A 28 -13.25 2.64 17.51
C SER A 28 -13.43 2.76 16.00
N ASP A 29 -13.39 1.64 15.30
CA ASP A 29 -13.57 1.55 13.84
C ASP A 29 -15.06 1.48 13.45
N ARG A 30 -15.90 2.29 14.13
CA ARG A 30 -17.36 2.35 13.94
C ARG A 30 -17.84 3.78 14.05
N GLN A 31 -17.43 4.61 13.12
CA GLN A 31 -17.94 5.97 12.99
C GLN A 31 -19.10 5.98 11.99
N ASP A 32 -19.97 7.00 12.07
CA ASP A 32 -20.86 7.29 10.96
C ASP A 32 -20.06 7.67 9.71
N ARG A 33 -20.68 7.52 8.54
CA ARG A 33 -19.97 7.67 7.26
C ARG A 33 -19.35 9.04 7.07
N GLU A 34 -20.13 10.12 7.34
CA GLU A 34 -19.61 11.48 7.13
C GLU A 34 -18.54 11.84 8.15
N GLY A 35 -18.69 11.44 9.39
CA GLY A 35 -17.67 11.59 10.44
C GLY A 35 -16.36 10.92 10.07
N TYR A 36 -16.44 9.69 9.53
CA TYR A 36 -15.24 8.99 9.05
C TYR A 36 -14.57 9.72 7.87
N LEU A 37 -15.34 10.17 6.88
CA LEU A 37 -14.80 10.89 5.72
C LEU A 37 -14.22 12.25 6.13
N ALA A 38 -14.84 12.95 7.07
CA ALA A 38 -14.32 14.20 7.64
C ALA A 38 -12.99 13.97 8.37
N TRP A 39 -12.93 12.95 9.25
CA TRP A 39 -11.70 12.56 9.92
C TRP A 39 -10.58 12.19 8.93
N CYS A 40 -10.93 11.46 7.86
CA CYS A 40 -9.97 11.14 6.82
C CYS A 40 -9.44 12.40 6.12
N HIS A 41 -10.29 13.37 5.83
CA HIS A 41 -9.89 14.63 5.23
C HIS A 41 -8.96 15.44 6.16
N GLU A 42 -9.23 15.48 7.46
CA GLU A 42 -8.41 16.19 8.46
C GLU A 42 -6.97 15.67 8.50
N TRP A 43 -6.76 14.35 8.65
CA TRP A 43 -5.39 13.83 8.68
C TRP A 43 -4.72 13.93 7.30
N ALA A 44 -5.48 13.79 6.22
CA ALA A 44 -4.96 13.93 4.86
C ALA A 44 -4.53 15.38 4.55
N ALA A 45 -5.22 16.39 5.09
CA ALA A 45 -4.81 17.79 5.02
C ALA A 45 -3.45 18.01 5.71
N GLN A 46 -3.20 17.37 6.87
CA GLN A 46 -1.89 17.41 7.50
C GLN A 46 -0.81 16.72 6.65
N VAL A 47 -1.11 15.58 6.04
CA VAL A 47 -0.20 14.92 5.09
C VAL A 47 0.10 15.86 3.90
N ARG A 48 -0.94 16.52 3.35
CA ARG A 48 -0.77 17.47 2.24
C ARG A 48 0.16 18.62 2.59
N ARG A 49 0.03 19.19 3.78
CA ARG A 49 0.91 20.25 4.29
C ARG A 49 2.37 19.79 4.39
N LEU A 50 2.57 18.55 4.88
CA LEU A 50 3.91 17.99 5.10
C LEU A 50 4.59 17.55 3.80
N LEU A 51 3.84 17.16 2.78
CA LEU A 51 4.40 16.69 1.51
C LEU A 51 5.10 17.80 0.74
N LYS A 52 6.32 17.50 0.30
CA LYS A 52 7.05 18.33 -0.67
C LYS A 52 6.29 18.43 -2.00
N PRO A 53 6.56 19.43 -2.84
CA PRO A 53 5.90 19.58 -4.15
C PRO A 53 6.01 18.33 -5.04
N ALA A 54 7.15 17.64 -5.04
CA ALA A 54 7.37 16.38 -5.74
C ALA A 54 7.10 15.13 -4.88
N GLY A 55 6.40 15.28 -3.75
CA GLY A 55 6.07 14.19 -2.84
C GLY A 55 4.94 13.30 -3.35
N SER A 56 4.83 12.11 -2.78
CA SER A 56 3.79 11.11 -3.08
C SER A 56 3.11 10.61 -1.82
N LEU A 57 1.80 10.45 -1.89
CA LEU A 57 1.00 9.68 -0.94
C LEU A 57 0.48 8.42 -1.66
N PHE A 58 0.89 7.25 -1.21
CA PHE A 58 0.29 5.97 -1.58
C PHE A 58 -0.68 5.55 -0.47
N LEU A 59 -1.96 5.68 -0.77
CA LEU A 59 -3.06 5.40 0.15
C LEU A 59 -3.69 4.06 -0.19
N ASN A 60 -3.45 3.04 0.64
CA ASN A 60 -4.06 1.73 0.49
C ASN A 60 -5.44 1.71 1.15
N LEU A 61 -6.45 1.29 0.40
CA LEU A 61 -7.84 1.20 0.85
C LEU A 61 -8.51 -0.07 0.34
N GLY A 62 -9.13 -0.80 1.26
CA GLY A 62 -10.02 -1.92 0.97
C GLY A 62 -11.48 -1.52 0.99
N ALA A 63 -12.29 -2.34 0.35
CA ALA A 63 -13.75 -2.29 0.43
C ALA A 63 -14.29 -3.47 1.24
N SER A 64 -15.58 -3.45 1.52
CA SER A 64 -16.32 -4.62 1.97
C SER A 64 -17.63 -4.73 1.20
N PRO A 65 -18.25 -5.91 1.15
CA PRO A 65 -19.56 -6.07 0.50
C PRO A 65 -20.64 -5.14 1.04
N SER A 66 -20.56 -4.77 2.32
CA SER A 66 -21.49 -3.82 2.95
C SER A 66 -21.15 -2.35 2.70
N ASN A 67 -19.92 -2.07 2.27
CA ASN A 67 -19.44 -0.72 1.99
C ASN A 67 -18.50 -0.69 0.76
N PRO A 68 -19.02 -1.04 -0.44
CA PRO A 68 -18.20 -1.18 -1.64
C PRO A 68 -17.68 0.15 -2.21
N LEU A 69 -18.34 1.26 -1.89
CA LEU A 69 -18.00 2.58 -2.44
C LEU A 69 -16.95 3.33 -1.61
N LEU A 70 -16.64 2.88 -0.40
CA LEU A 70 -15.77 3.59 0.54
C LEU A 70 -14.42 4.05 -0.05
N PRO A 71 -13.65 3.20 -0.76
CA PRO A 71 -12.38 3.63 -1.33
C PRO A 71 -12.54 4.78 -2.33
N HIS A 72 -13.59 4.72 -3.16
CA HIS A 72 -13.86 5.72 -4.19
C HIS A 72 -14.34 7.05 -3.60
N GLU A 73 -15.22 6.99 -2.61
CA GLU A 73 -15.71 8.18 -1.91
C GLU A 73 -14.58 8.91 -1.17
N LEU A 74 -13.69 8.14 -0.52
CA LEU A 74 -12.54 8.75 0.13
C LEU A 74 -11.60 9.39 -0.90
N ALA A 75 -11.32 8.70 -2.02
CA ALA A 75 -10.52 9.29 -3.09
C ALA A 75 -11.16 10.59 -3.65
N LEU A 76 -12.48 10.61 -3.82
CA LEU A 76 -13.21 11.81 -4.25
C LEU A 76 -13.22 12.92 -3.17
N ARG A 77 -13.31 12.54 -1.89
CA ARG A 77 -13.28 13.50 -0.77
C ARG A 77 -11.93 14.23 -0.67
N LEU A 78 -10.84 13.57 -1.08
CA LEU A 78 -9.48 14.12 -1.01
C LEU A 78 -9.07 14.91 -2.26
N ARG A 79 -9.94 15.08 -3.25
CA ARG A 79 -9.62 15.74 -4.54
C ARG A 79 -9.29 17.24 -4.43
N ASP A 80 -9.70 17.90 -3.37
CA ASP A 80 -9.36 19.29 -3.08
C ASP A 80 -7.96 19.44 -2.49
N LEU A 81 -7.41 18.38 -1.90
CA LEU A 81 -6.07 18.31 -1.33
C LEU A 81 -5.03 17.76 -2.30
N PHE A 82 -5.41 16.79 -3.13
CA PHE A 82 -4.51 16.02 -3.98
C PHE A 82 -5.06 15.80 -5.38
N VAL A 83 -4.15 15.57 -6.31
CA VAL A 83 -4.47 15.02 -7.62
C VAL A 83 -4.21 13.52 -7.61
N LEU A 84 -5.21 12.73 -8.02
CA LEU A 84 -5.04 11.29 -8.25
C LEU A 84 -4.20 11.10 -9.51
N GLN A 85 -2.95 10.63 -9.34
CA GLN A 85 -2.02 10.45 -10.45
C GLN A 85 -2.08 9.04 -11.03
N ASN A 86 -2.17 8.00 -10.16
CA ASN A 86 -2.32 6.62 -10.58
C ASN A 86 -3.26 5.87 -9.63
N THR A 87 -4.03 4.93 -10.18
CA THR A 87 -4.74 3.91 -9.40
C THR A 87 -4.05 2.58 -9.61
N ILE A 88 -3.61 1.96 -8.52
CA ILE A 88 -2.96 0.66 -8.51
C ILE A 88 -3.91 -0.33 -7.82
N HIS A 89 -4.06 -1.53 -8.39
CA HIS A 89 -4.84 -2.61 -7.83
C HIS A 89 -3.90 -3.63 -7.19
N TRP A 90 -3.96 -3.73 -5.86
CA TRP A 90 -3.29 -4.81 -5.14
C TRP A 90 -4.17 -6.05 -5.18
N ILE A 91 -3.78 -7.03 -5.98
CA ILE A 91 -4.47 -8.32 -6.11
C ILE A 91 -3.93 -9.26 -5.03
N LYS A 92 -4.81 -9.70 -4.12
CA LYS A 92 -4.50 -10.60 -3.00
C LYS A 92 -4.65 -12.07 -3.38
N ALA A 93 -5.59 -12.36 -4.26
CA ALA A 93 -5.86 -13.67 -4.81
C ALA A 93 -6.42 -13.54 -6.23
N ILE A 94 -6.11 -14.51 -7.08
CA ILE A 94 -6.56 -14.51 -8.47
C ILE A 94 -6.72 -15.94 -8.97
N THR A 95 -7.72 -16.16 -9.80
CA THR A 95 -7.87 -17.36 -10.61
C THR A 95 -7.83 -16.95 -12.08
N ILE A 96 -6.95 -17.52 -12.84
CA ILE A 96 -6.79 -17.30 -14.29
C ILE A 96 -6.86 -18.63 -15.01
N GLU A 97 -7.34 -18.61 -16.26
CA GLU A 97 -7.24 -19.73 -17.18
C GLU A 97 -5.90 -19.64 -17.92
N ASN A 98 -5.13 -20.72 -17.94
CA ASN A 98 -3.87 -20.80 -18.68
C ASN A 98 -4.12 -21.15 -20.17
N GLU A 99 -3.05 -21.23 -20.96
CA GLU A 99 -3.14 -21.54 -22.40
C GLU A 99 -3.70 -22.94 -22.69
N GLU A 100 -3.61 -23.86 -21.75
CA GLU A 100 -4.14 -25.22 -21.82
C GLU A 100 -5.62 -25.31 -21.39
N GLY A 101 -6.25 -24.18 -20.99
CA GLY A 101 -7.63 -24.14 -20.50
C GLY A 101 -7.80 -24.57 -19.05
N GLU A 102 -6.71 -24.69 -18.28
CA GLU A 102 -6.75 -25.06 -16.87
C GLU A 102 -6.89 -23.83 -15.98
N LEU A 103 -7.71 -23.93 -14.91
CA LEU A 103 -7.87 -22.89 -13.90
C LEU A 103 -6.72 -22.91 -12.89
N VAL A 104 -5.90 -21.89 -12.91
CA VAL A 104 -4.77 -21.70 -11.98
C VAL A 104 -5.13 -20.64 -10.94
N SER A 105 -5.26 -21.06 -9.68
CA SER A 105 -5.52 -20.16 -8.56
C SER A 105 -4.22 -19.85 -7.80
N ARG A 106 -4.07 -18.59 -7.42
CA ARG A 106 -2.96 -18.09 -6.61
C ARG A 106 -3.49 -17.17 -5.50
N GLY A 107 -2.82 -17.17 -4.35
CA GLY A 107 -3.22 -16.42 -3.17
C GLY A 107 -4.27 -17.14 -2.34
N HIS A 108 -4.79 -16.45 -1.31
CA HIS A 108 -5.75 -17.01 -0.37
C HIS A 108 -7.13 -16.38 -0.57
N PHE A 109 -8.13 -17.23 -0.84
CA PHE A 109 -9.52 -16.83 -0.97
C PHE A 109 -10.22 -17.01 0.38
N LYS A 110 -10.60 -15.89 1.01
CA LYS A 110 -11.40 -15.93 2.24
C LYS A 110 -12.83 -16.36 1.85
N PRO A 111 -13.34 -17.50 2.36
CA PRO A 111 -14.68 -17.93 2.01
C PRO A 111 -15.74 -16.94 2.50
N ILE A 112 -16.76 -16.72 1.68
CA ILE A 112 -17.96 -15.97 2.03
C ILE A 112 -19.17 -16.90 1.93
N SER A 113 -20.13 -16.73 2.85
CA SER A 113 -21.35 -17.54 2.89
C SER A 113 -22.54 -16.88 2.17
N SER A 114 -22.38 -15.66 1.69
CA SER A 114 -23.45 -14.91 1.05
C SER A 114 -23.60 -15.30 -0.43
N PRO A 115 -24.83 -15.56 -0.94
CA PRO A 115 -25.08 -15.82 -2.37
C PRO A 115 -25.07 -14.55 -3.21
N ARG A 116 -24.90 -13.35 -2.61
CA ARG A 116 -25.02 -12.05 -3.28
C ARG A 116 -23.69 -11.37 -3.57
N TYR A 117 -22.60 -11.77 -2.93
CA TYR A 117 -21.33 -11.08 -2.98
C TYR A 117 -20.21 -11.98 -3.46
N LEU A 118 -19.27 -11.40 -4.18
CA LEU A 118 -18.02 -12.04 -4.55
C LEU A 118 -16.98 -11.88 -3.43
N ASN A 119 -15.95 -12.72 -3.43
CA ASN A 119 -14.80 -12.54 -2.55
C ASN A 119 -14.02 -11.27 -2.91
N ASP A 120 -13.68 -10.46 -1.92
CA ASP A 120 -12.79 -9.32 -2.11
C ASP A 120 -11.35 -9.78 -2.32
N CYS A 121 -10.95 -9.90 -3.57
CA CYS A 121 -9.63 -10.37 -3.97
C CYS A 121 -8.63 -9.24 -4.25
N HIS A 122 -9.00 -7.97 -4.09
CA HIS A 122 -8.12 -6.82 -4.31
C HIS A 122 -8.37 -5.69 -3.31
N GLU A 123 -7.41 -4.78 -3.28
CA GLU A 123 -7.55 -3.45 -2.67
C GLU A 123 -7.00 -2.39 -3.61
N TYR A 124 -7.34 -1.13 -3.36
CA TYR A 124 -6.84 0.01 -4.13
C TYR A 124 -5.64 0.62 -3.44
N ILE A 125 -4.63 1.00 -4.23
CA ILE A 125 -3.57 1.89 -3.78
C ILE A 125 -3.69 3.15 -4.64
N PHE A 126 -4.22 4.22 -4.04
CA PHE A 126 -4.31 5.50 -4.73
C PHE A 126 -2.99 6.24 -4.60
N HIS A 127 -2.33 6.49 -5.72
CA HIS A 127 -1.16 7.35 -5.79
C HIS A 127 -1.62 8.79 -5.96
N LEU A 128 -1.61 9.51 -4.87
CA LEU A 128 -2.05 10.88 -4.73
C LEU A 128 -0.82 11.79 -4.64
N THR A 129 -0.85 12.90 -5.38
CA THR A 129 0.28 13.85 -5.42
C THR A 129 -0.23 15.29 -5.33
N PRO A 130 0.61 16.25 -4.93
CA PRO A 130 0.18 17.64 -4.86
C PRO A 130 -0.30 18.24 -6.18
N HIS A 131 0.24 17.78 -7.32
CA HIS A 131 0.04 18.44 -8.62
C HIS A 131 -0.23 17.46 -9.79
N GLY A 132 -0.32 16.16 -9.56
CA GLY A 132 -0.55 15.15 -10.60
C GLY A 132 0.61 14.94 -11.58
N ARG A 133 1.81 15.43 -11.24
CA ARG A 133 3.00 15.42 -12.12
C ARG A 133 4.28 15.02 -11.42
N THR A 134 4.17 14.30 -10.30
CA THR A 134 5.33 13.79 -9.58
C THR A 134 6.01 12.71 -10.41
N PRO A 135 7.32 12.87 -10.75
CA PRO A 135 8.06 11.81 -11.44
C PRO A 135 8.10 10.54 -10.60
N ILE A 136 8.00 9.40 -11.29
CA ILE A 136 8.10 8.07 -10.69
C ILE A 136 9.11 7.21 -11.43
N ASP A 137 9.73 6.27 -10.73
CA ASP A 137 10.58 5.25 -11.36
C ASP A 137 9.73 4.02 -11.73
N ARG A 138 9.08 4.09 -12.89
CA ARG A 138 8.21 2.99 -13.37
C ARG A 138 8.97 1.70 -13.70
N LEU A 139 10.29 1.77 -13.88
CA LEU A 139 11.12 0.62 -14.21
C LEU A 139 11.76 0.00 -12.98
N ALA A 140 11.76 0.65 -11.82
CA ALA A 140 12.18 0.03 -10.55
C ALA A 140 11.37 -1.22 -10.17
N LEU A 141 10.15 -1.35 -10.72
CA LEU A 141 9.29 -2.53 -10.65
C LEU A 141 9.12 -3.21 -12.00
N GLY A 142 10.02 -2.94 -12.95
CA GLY A 142 9.93 -3.42 -14.32
C GLY A 142 9.99 -4.94 -14.41
N VAL A 143 9.42 -5.45 -15.49
CA VAL A 143 9.42 -6.87 -15.84
C VAL A 143 9.94 -7.06 -17.25
N PRO A 144 10.51 -8.24 -17.60
CA PRO A 144 10.92 -8.52 -18.96
C PRO A 144 9.78 -8.42 -19.98
N TYR A 145 10.09 -8.12 -21.23
CA TYR A 145 9.16 -8.25 -22.31
C TYR A 145 8.83 -9.72 -22.57
N ALA A 146 7.55 -10.06 -22.75
CA ALA A 146 7.13 -11.39 -23.18
C ALA A 146 7.62 -11.65 -24.62
N ASP A 147 7.33 -10.71 -25.54
CA ASP A 147 7.88 -10.74 -26.90
C ASP A 147 9.18 -9.93 -26.97
N LYS A 148 10.30 -10.64 -27.11
CA LYS A 148 11.65 -10.07 -27.15
C LYS A 148 11.91 -9.21 -28.40
N SER A 149 11.13 -9.38 -29.48
CA SER A 149 11.23 -8.54 -30.68
C SER A 149 10.95 -7.07 -30.38
N ASN A 150 10.15 -6.79 -29.34
CA ASN A 150 9.83 -5.44 -28.90
C ASN A 150 11.06 -4.66 -28.39
N ILE A 151 12.11 -5.34 -27.93
CA ILE A 151 13.34 -4.70 -27.45
C ILE A 151 14.03 -3.95 -28.59
N ALA A 152 14.10 -4.56 -29.78
CA ALA A 152 14.70 -3.93 -30.97
C ALA A 152 13.73 -2.98 -31.68
N ARG A 153 12.42 -3.24 -31.63
CA ARG A 153 11.40 -2.46 -32.30
C ARG A 153 11.18 -1.08 -31.71
N TRP A 154 11.31 -0.95 -30.40
CA TRP A 154 10.95 0.27 -29.69
C TRP A 154 12.19 1.03 -29.21
N SER A 155 12.47 2.19 -29.80
CA SER A 155 13.64 3.01 -29.44
C SER A 155 13.70 3.41 -27.95
N HIS A 156 12.54 3.57 -27.29
CA HIS A 156 12.47 3.94 -25.89
C HIS A 156 12.94 2.86 -24.91
N THR A 157 13.16 1.62 -25.37
CA THR A 157 13.74 0.54 -24.55
C THR A 157 15.22 0.75 -24.28
N GLY A 158 15.92 1.48 -25.16
CA GLY A 158 17.36 1.62 -25.09
C GLY A 158 18.11 0.28 -25.18
N GLY A 159 17.46 -0.76 -25.77
CA GLY A 159 17.98 -2.12 -25.81
C GLY A 159 17.78 -2.93 -24.53
N SER A 160 17.12 -2.39 -23.54
CA SER A 160 16.85 -3.06 -22.26
C SER A 160 15.64 -3.98 -22.32
N ASP A 161 15.77 -5.21 -21.81
CA ASP A 161 14.65 -6.14 -21.62
C ASP A 161 13.90 -5.81 -20.32
N LEU A 162 13.38 -4.58 -20.25
CA LEU A 162 12.66 -4.10 -19.07
C LEU A 162 11.50 -3.19 -19.50
N ARG A 163 10.29 -3.56 -19.16
CA ARG A 163 9.07 -2.75 -19.37
C ARG A 163 8.35 -2.45 -18.06
N CYS A 164 7.55 -1.41 -18.06
CA CYS A 164 6.67 -1.11 -16.93
C CYS A 164 5.76 -2.31 -16.62
N ARG A 165 5.71 -2.70 -15.36
CA ARG A 165 4.84 -3.79 -14.85
C ARG A 165 3.35 -3.48 -15.04
N GLY A 166 2.97 -2.21 -15.04
CA GLY A 166 1.58 -1.76 -14.99
C GLY A 166 1.08 -1.53 -13.57
N ASN A 167 -0.21 -1.29 -13.48
CA ASN A 167 -0.88 -0.89 -12.24
C ASN A 167 -1.66 -2.04 -11.55
N THR A 168 -1.44 -3.28 -11.94
CA THR A 168 -2.02 -4.46 -11.31
C THR A 168 -0.90 -5.25 -10.63
N TRP A 169 -0.89 -5.24 -9.29
CA TRP A 169 0.17 -5.86 -8.50
C TRP A 169 -0.37 -7.10 -7.79
N PHE A 170 0.08 -8.28 -8.21
CA PHE A 170 -0.21 -9.51 -7.49
C PHE A 170 0.79 -9.65 -6.34
N ILE A 171 0.30 -9.47 -5.11
CA ILE A 171 1.05 -9.67 -3.87
C ILE A 171 0.17 -10.56 -2.98
N PRO A 172 0.44 -11.87 -2.93
CA PRO A 172 -0.45 -12.80 -2.26
C PRO A 172 -0.50 -12.55 -0.76
N TYR A 173 -1.69 -12.65 -0.21
CA TYR A 173 -1.86 -12.63 1.24
C TYR A 173 -1.32 -13.96 1.79
N LYS A 174 -0.39 -13.91 2.73
CA LYS A 174 0.13 -15.13 3.36
C LYS A 174 -0.99 -15.80 4.16
N THR A 175 -1.29 -17.05 3.83
CA THR A 175 -2.23 -17.88 4.59
C THR A 175 -1.67 -18.11 5.99
N ILE A 176 -2.42 -17.74 7.02
CA ILE A 176 -2.05 -18.05 8.39
C ILE A 176 -2.59 -19.43 8.70
N SER A 177 -1.70 -20.43 8.67
CA SER A 177 -2.02 -21.86 8.86
C SER A 177 -2.38 -22.23 10.29
N ARG A 178 -2.21 -21.33 11.26
CA ARG A 178 -2.62 -21.55 12.66
C ARG A 178 -3.65 -20.49 13.06
N ARG A 179 -4.72 -20.90 13.74
CA ARG A 179 -5.60 -19.99 14.51
C ARG A 179 -4.77 -19.43 15.65
N VAL A 180 -4.04 -18.39 15.38
CA VAL A 180 -3.06 -17.89 16.30
C VAL A 180 -3.70 -16.87 17.21
N LYS A 181 -3.57 -17.09 18.51
CA LYS A 181 -3.59 -16.09 19.56
C LYS A 181 -2.55 -14.96 19.31
N ASP A 182 -1.71 -15.11 18.29
CA ASP A 182 -0.52 -14.32 18.00
C ASP A 182 -0.65 -13.44 16.73
N ARG A 183 -1.87 -12.97 16.37
CA ARG A 183 -1.99 -11.83 15.45
C ARG A 183 -1.83 -10.56 16.25
N PRO A 184 -0.66 -9.94 16.27
CA PRO A 184 -0.47 -8.70 17.04
C PRO A 184 -1.29 -7.55 16.45
N HIS A 185 -1.77 -7.65 15.18
CA HIS A 185 -2.60 -6.63 14.52
C HIS A 185 -3.64 -7.27 13.58
N PRO A 186 -4.92 -6.85 13.61
CA PRO A 186 -6.01 -7.49 12.86
C PRO A 186 -5.96 -7.25 11.36
N ALA A 187 -5.37 -6.15 10.89
CA ALA A 187 -5.32 -5.76 9.48
C ALA A 187 -4.01 -5.03 9.16
N THR A 188 -3.18 -5.61 8.29
CA THR A 188 -1.92 -4.99 7.83
C THR A 188 -1.70 -5.32 6.36
N PHE A 189 -1.17 -4.38 5.59
CA PHE A 189 -0.67 -4.67 4.25
C PHE A 189 0.72 -5.35 4.31
N PRO A 190 1.13 -6.13 3.30
CA PRO A 190 2.45 -6.77 3.24
C PRO A 190 3.59 -5.76 3.16
N VAL A 191 4.77 -6.10 3.68
CA VAL A 191 6.01 -5.31 3.52
C VAL A 191 6.30 -5.05 2.04
N GLU A 192 6.12 -6.06 1.18
CA GLU A 192 6.32 -5.97 -0.27
C GLU A 192 5.49 -4.85 -0.92
N LEU A 193 4.25 -4.61 -0.45
CA LEU A 193 3.41 -3.52 -0.96
C LEU A 193 4.08 -2.16 -0.74
N ALA A 194 4.54 -1.91 0.49
CA ALA A 194 5.24 -0.67 0.82
C ALA A 194 6.58 -0.56 0.08
N THR A 195 7.33 -1.66 -0.02
CA THR A 195 8.58 -1.73 -0.81
C THR A 195 8.34 -1.31 -2.26
N ASN A 196 7.26 -1.81 -2.87
CA ASN A 196 6.90 -1.45 -4.24
C ASN A 196 6.52 0.04 -4.38
N CYS A 197 5.79 0.60 -3.42
CA CYS A 197 5.47 2.03 -3.40
C CYS A 197 6.74 2.90 -3.27
N ILE A 198 7.67 2.51 -2.39
CA ILE A 198 8.94 3.21 -2.19
C ILE A 198 9.77 3.18 -3.47
N ARG A 199 9.93 2.02 -4.09
CA ARG A 199 10.68 1.84 -5.35
C ARG A 199 10.04 2.63 -6.49
N LEU A 200 8.70 2.61 -6.61
CA LEU A 200 7.97 3.36 -7.63
C LEU A 200 8.14 4.86 -7.47
N HIS A 201 8.12 5.38 -6.22
CA HIS A 201 8.42 6.80 -5.97
C HIS A 201 9.83 7.19 -6.43
N GLY A 202 10.74 6.24 -6.39
CA GLY A 202 12.16 6.40 -6.71
C GLY A 202 13.01 6.69 -5.46
N LEU A 203 14.02 5.87 -5.27
CA LEU A 203 15.00 6.03 -4.19
C LEU A 203 15.93 7.19 -4.49
N ARG A 204 16.13 8.05 -3.51
CA ARG A 204 17.02 9.23 -3.56
C ARG A 204 17.72 9.39 -2.23
N ASP A 205 18.86 10.05 -2.26
CA ASP A 205 19.54 10.46 -1.04
C ASP A 205 18.63 11.37 -0.21
N HIS A 206 18.69 11.21 1.11
CA HIS A 206 17.92 12.00 2.07
C HIS A 206 16.39 11.87 1.98
N LEU A 207 15.87 10.75 1.41
CA LEU A 207 14.44 10.49 1.36
C LEU A 207 13.86 10.40 2.78
N VAL A 208 12.82 11.17 3.03
CA VAL A 208 12.06 11.18 4.28
C VAL A 208 10.69 10.57 4.04
N MET A 209 10.40 9.47 4.71
CA MET A 209 9.12 8.76 4.61
C MET A 209 8.31 8.88 5.89
N LEU A 210 7.00 8.99 5.74
CA LEU A 210 6.02 9.04 6.83
C LEU A 210 4.96 7.95 6.66
N ASP A 211 4.56 7.33 7.78
CA ASP A 211 3.32 6.54 7.89
C ASP A 211 2.53 7.02 9.12
N PRO A 212 1.40 7.70 8.93
CA PRO A 212 0.56 8.16 10.03
C PRO A 212 -0.25 7.05 10.72
N PHE A 213 -0.27 5.82 10.19
CA PHE A 213 -1.00 4.66 10.73
C PHE A 213 -0.10 3.42 10.74
N LEU A 214 0.99 3.50 11.51
CA LEU A 214 2.12 2.58 11.47
C LEU A 214 1.75 1.11 11.75
N GLY A 215 0.76 0.87 12.62
CA GLY A 215 0.44 -0.47 13.08
C GLY A 215 1.67 -1.19 13.64
N ILE A 216 1.90 -2.43 13.20
CA ILE A 216 3.08 -3.24 13.59
C ILE A 216 4.33 -2.97 12.74
N GLY A 217 4.37 -1.88 11.94
CA GLY A 217 5.57 -1.37 11.30
C GLY A 217 5.96 -2.01 9.97
N ASN A 218 5.03 -2.51 9.17
CA ASN A 218 5.37 -3.07 7.86
C ASN A 218 5.96 -2.03 6.90
N SER A 219 5.46 -0.79 6.93
CA SER A 219 6.03 0.34 6.20
C SER A 219 7.43 0.71 6.67
N ALA A 220 7.69 0.64 7.99
CA ALA A 220 9.02 0.89 8.56
C ALA A 220 10.04 -0.18 8.17
N LEU A 221 9.62 -1.45 8.13
CA LEU A 221 10.47 -2.54 7.63
C LEU A 221 10.82 -2.33 6.16
N ALA A 222 9.83 -2.02 5.32
CA ALA A 222 10.04 -1.72 3.91
C ALA A 222 10.99 -0.52 3.71
N ALA A 223 10.81 0.54 4.50
CA ALA A 223 11.69 1.71 4.48
C ALA A 223 13.14 1.34 4.79
N ARG A 224 13.36 0.54 5.82
CA ARG A 224 14.69 0.04 6.19
C ARG A 224 15.30 -0.84 5.08
N GLU A 225 14.54 -1.79 4.52
CA GLU A 225 14.99 -2.68 3.45
C GLU A 225 15.35 -1.91 2.16
N CYS A 226 14.65 -0.81 1.90
CA CYS A 226 14.92 0.07 0.77
C CYS A 226 16.03 1.11 1.04
N GLY A 227 16.59 1.18 2.25
CA GLY A 227 17.61 2.18 2.59
C GLY A 227 17.07 3.61 2.69
N VAL A 228 15.79 3.79 3.06
CA VAL A 228 15.20 5.10 3.30
C VAL A 228 15.93 5.81 4.44
N THR A 229 16.43 7.01 4.20
CA THR A 229 17.30 7.74 5.13
C THR A 229 16.62 8.08 6.44
N LYS A 230 15.35 8.49 6.38
CA LYS A 230 14.58 8.86 7.57
C LYS A 230 13.14 8.36 7.45
N PHE A 231 12.71 7.61 8.47
CA PHE A 231 11.35 7.12 8.59
C PHE A 231 10.69 7.73 9.84
N ILE A 232 9.43 8.16 9.70
CA ILE A 232 8.58 8.67 10.77
C ILE A 232 7.31 7.84 10.76
N GLY A 233 6.95 7.26 11.89
CA GLY A 233 5.70 6.50 12.06
C GLY A 233 4.90 7.00 13.25
N PHE A 234 3.58 7.06 13.11
CA PHE A 234 2.68 7.33 14.22
C PHE A 234 1.82 6.11 14.49
N GLU A 235 1.67 5.79 15.78
CA GLU A 235 0.81 4.71 16.25
C GLU A 235 0.21 5.11 17.59
N ILE A 236 -1.10 4.95 17.73
CA ILE A 236 -1.84 5.29 18.96
C ILE A 236 -1.79 4.15 19.98
N ASP A 237 -1.67 2.90 19.50
CA ASP A 237 -1.61 1.72 20.34
C ASP A 237 -0.16 1.41 20.73
N GLN A 238 0.11 1.43 22.05
CA GLN A 238 1.45 1.21 22.58
C GLN A 238 1.96 -0.22 22.34
N GLU A 239 1.08 -1.22 22.27
CA GLU A 239 1.47 -2.61 22.01
C GLU A 239 1.91 -2.76 20.57
N TYR A 240 1.16 -2.17 19.61
CA TYR A 240 1.55 -2.14 18.20
C TYR A 240 2.86 -1.38 17.98
N LEU A 241 3.02 -0.23 18.65
CA LEU A 241 4.26 0.53 18.57
C LEU A 241 5.46 -0.26 19.10
N THR A 242 5.27 -0.99 20.21
CA THR A 242 6.33 -1.83 20.81
C THR A 242 6.70 -2.96 19.86
N GLU A 243 5.71 -3.61 19.25
CA GLU A 243 5.95 -4.67 18.26
C GLU A 243 6.65 -4.10 17.00
N ALA A 244 6.23 -2.94 16.50
CA ALA A 244 6.88 -2.28 15.38
C ALA A 244 8.37 -2.01 15.66
N LYS A 245 8.68 -1.44 16.83
CA LYS A 245 10.08 -1.20 17.27
C LYS A 245 10.88 -2.50 17.36
N ARG A 246 10.32 -3.56 17.97
CA ARG A 246 10.96 -4.87 18.08
C ARG A 246 11.29 -5.45 16.70
N ARG A 247 10.34 -5.39 15.76
CA ARG A 247 10.51 -5.91 14.39
C ARG A 247 11.56 -5.13 13.60
N VAL A 248 11.55 -3.80 13.72
CA VAL A 248 12.55 -2.96 13.06
C VAL A 248 13.94 -3.16 13.66
N ALA A 249 14.07 -3.30 14.98
CA ALA A 249 15.37 -3.53 15.65
C ALA A 249 15.92 -4.95 15.42
N GLY A 250 15.05 -5.97 15.47
CA GLY A 250 15.43 -7.39 15.40
C GLY A 250 15.60 -7.95 13.98
N GLY A 251 15.45 -7.14 12.97
CA GLY A 251 15.23 -7.53 11.58
C GLY A 251 16.38 -8.18 10.85
N SER A 252 16.56 -9.46 11.08
CA SER A 252 16.95 -10.42 10.04
C SER A 252 15.68 -11.19 9.65
N LEU A 253 14.93 -10.69 8.66
CA LEU A 253 14.07 -11.59 7.90
C LEU A 253 15.02 -12.51 7.11
N ALA A 254 15.08 -13.78 7.49
CA ALA A 254 15.68 -14.80 6.66
C ALA A 254 15.08 -14.66 5.24
N PRO A 255 15.90 -14.78 4.17
CA PRO A 255 15.40 -14.77 2.82
C PRO A 255 14.34 -15.86 2.71
N SER A 256 13.18 -15.52 2.15
CA SER A 256 12.19 -16.51 1.78
C SER A 256 12.84 -17.45 0.77
N ARG A 257 13.35 -18.58 1.26
CA ARG A 257 13.58 -19.74 0.42
C ARG A 257 12.20 -20.27 0.13
N ASP A 258 11.74 -20.06 -1.09
CA ASP A 258 10.84 -21.00 -1.75
C ASP A 258 10.83 -20.69 -3.24
N ALA A 259 11.34 -21.67 -3.94
CA ALA A 259 11.21 -21.88 -5.36
C ALA A 259 9.77 -22.31 -5.71
#